data_c705fa092c953e9cd5b232ba0fcb2c31
#
_entry.id   c705fa092c953e9cd5b232ba0fcb2c31
#
_cell.length_a   1.000
_cell.length_b   1.000
_cell.length_c   1.000
_cell.angle_alpha   90.00
_cell.angle_beta   90.00
_cell.angle_gamma   90.00
#
_symmetry.space_group_name_H-M   'P 1'
#
loop_
_entity.id
_entity.type
_entity.pdbx_description
1 polymer ?
#
loop_
_entity_poly.entity_id
_entity_poly.type
_entity_poly.pdbx_seq_one_letter_code
_entity_poly.pdbx_strand_id
1 'polypeptide(L)'
;TVELEYTKDSVDYELMKPEINSSSKLELIQGFLLTHKYREFRDKAHELRSQFEDSVIWITPSSTKYYKKGMLMKSEAKLNNKITTEVYSYLPNGKPAGIDITSGNMQFHTSFFYDAQDRCAQEIQINTKTKKEIYKRERTFNAGGTVQSDSLKYTDGKLILRSYNRQGKLIEEKEYHKDVMLSSTVHQYDSKGEKVKSQYVLPLPKNPLPTQISSRTDVYEYDKYGYLTKIVSTQILVNNEKRICSQYFMYDEYGNQIDSDMYYEYDQTGQWIRKTAKNNPEITEQKVVK
;
A
#
# COMPACT_ATOMS: atom_id res chain seq x y z
N THR A 1 -8.44 27.71 -13.49
CA THR A 1 -8.17 26.49 -14.25
C THR A 1 -7.57 25.46 -13.31
N VAL A 2 -6.91 24.42 -13.79
CA VAL A 2 -6.43 23.25 -13.01
C VAL A 2 -5.56 23.65 -11.79
N GLU A 3 -4.68 24.65 -11.93
CA GLU A 3 -3.82 25.13 -10.84
C GLU A 3 -4.63 25.83 -9.73
N LEU A 4 -5.66 26.60 -10.10
CA LEU A 4 -6.56 27.23 -9.14
C LEU A 4 -7.42 26.20 -8.39
N GLU A 5 -7.89 25.16 -9.06
CA GLU A 5 -8.65 24.06 -8.43
C GLU A 5 -7.77 23.30 -7.45
N TYR A 6 -6.51 22.97 -7.83
CA TYR A 6 -5.56 22.30 -6.93
C TYR A 6 -5.24 23.15 -5.69
N THR A 7 -4.99 24.46 -5.90
CA THR A 7 -4.72 25.38 -4.78
C THR A 7 -5.93 25.47 -3.85
N LYS A 8 -7.15 25.50 -4.39
CA LYS A 8 -8.38 25.51 -3.61
C LYS A 8 -8.49 24.24 -2.78
N ASP A 9 -8.35 23.05 -3.36
CA ASP A 9 -8.43 21.78 -2.65
C ASP A 9 -7.39 21.71 -1.52
N SER A 10 -6.17 22.23 -1.73
CA SER A 10 -5.12 22.31 -0.72
C SER A 10 -5.50 23.22 0.45
N VAL A 11 -5.98 24.43 0.17
CA VAL A 11 -6.40 25.40 1.21
C VAL A 11 -7.60 24.87 1.99
N ASP A 12 -8.60 24.36 1.30
CA ASP A 12 -9.81 23.82 1.95
C ASP A 12 -9.49 22.62 2.84
N TYR A 13 -8.53 21.76 2.42
CA TYR A 13 -8.06 20.66 3.27
C TYR A 13 -7.38 21.17 4.55
N GLU A 14 -6.51 22.18 4.46
CA GLU A 14 -5.85 22.76 5.64
C GLU A 14 -6.85 23.46 6.57
N LEU A 15 -7.87 24.14 6.01
CA LEU A 15 -8.95 24.75 6.79
C LEU A 15 -9.85 23.73 7.51
N MET A 16 -9.92 22.50 7.01
CA MET A 16 -10.68 21.43 7.63
C MET A 16 -10.02 20.86 8.89
N LYS A 17 -8.72 21.08 9.11
CA LYS A 17 -7.94 20.54 10.24
C LYS A 17 -8.14 21.21 11.62
N PRO A 18 -8.83 22.37 11.79
CA PRO A 18 -8.95 23.02 13.09
C PRO A 18 -9.56 22.10 14.18
N GLU A 19 -9.29 22.42 15.42
CA GLU A 19 -9.80 21.72 16.60
C GLU A 19 -11.31 21.93 16.74
N ILE A 20 -12.09 20.96 16.26
CA ILE A 20 -13.55 20.88 16.45
C ILE A 20 -13.87 19.54 17.12
N ASN A 21 -15.05 19.43 17.68
CA ASN A 21 -15.52 18.14 18.22
C ASN A 21 -15.61 17.09 17.11
N SER A 22 -15.55 15.81 17.47
CA SER A 22 -15.47 14.72 16.49
C SER A 22 -16.66 14.66 15.52
N SER A 23 -17.88 15.03 15.96
CA SER A 23 -19.09 15.02 15.12
C SER A 23 -19.01 16.09 14.01
N SER A 24 -18.69 17.32 14.41
CA SER A 24 -18.54 18.43 13.43
C SER A 24 -17.41 18.17 12.46
N LYS A 25 -16.35 17.49 12.90
CA LYS A 25 -15.21 17.13 12.06
C LYS A 25 -15.59 16.10 10.99
N LEU A 26 -16.39 15.10 11.32
CA LEU A 26 -16.90 14.14 10.36
C LEU A 26 -17.78 14.81 9.29
N GLU A 27 -18.65 15.71 9.65
CA GLU A 27 -19.49 16.48 8.71
C GLU A 27 -18.64 17.31 7.74
N LEU A 28 -17.58 17.97 8.23
CA LEU A 28 -16.66 18.74 7.40
C LEU A 28 -15.88 17.85 6.44
N ILE A 29 -15.37 16.70 6.90
CA ILE A 29 -14.67 15.73 6.06
C ILE A 29 -15.63 15.19 4.99
N GLN A 30 -16.87 14.91 5.33
CA GLN A 30 -17.89 14.48 4.36
C GLN A 30 -18.13 15.54 3.28
N GLY A 31 -18.33 16.80 3.70
CA GLY A 31 -18.49 17.93 2.78
C GLY A 31 -17.31 18.10 1.83
N PHE A 32 -16.08 17.98 2.36
CA PHE A 32 -14.87 18.04 1.56
C PHE A 32 -14.83 16.93 0.50
N LEU A 33 -15.09 15.67 0.89
CA LEU A 33 -15.05 14.52 -0.01
C LEU A 33 -16.09 14.59 -1.14
N LEU A 34 -17.22 15.26 -0.93
CA LEU A 34 -18.25 15.46 -1.96
C LEU A 34 -17.87 16.54 -3.00
N THR A 35 -17.04 17.50 -2.65
CA THR A 35 -16.79 18.71 -3.46
C THR A 35 -15.42 18.79 -4.10
N HIS A 36 -14.43 18.01 -3.60
CA HIS A 36 -13.03 18.10 -4.02
C HIS A 36 -12.60 16.88 -4.84
N LYS A 37 -11.77 17.09 -5.87
CA LYS A 37 -11.48 16.08 -6.90
C LYS A 37 -10.04 15.58 -6.92
N TYR A 38 -9.08 16.35 -6.37
CA TYR A 38 -7.68 15.94 -6.40
C TYR A 38 -7.41 14.79 -5.43
N ARG A 39 -6.90 13.70 -5.97
CA ARG A 39 -6.65 12.43 -5.26
C ARG A 39 -5.85 12.64 -3.97
N GLU A 40 -4.77 13.41 -4.02
CA GLU A 40 -3.91 13.64 -2.85
C GLU A 40 -4.70 14.12 -1.63
N PHE A 41 -5.59 15.10 -1.81
CA PHE A 41 -6.37 15.67 -0.71
C PHE A 41 -7.53 14.78 -0.30
N ARG A 42 -8.12 14.07 -1.23
CA ARG A 42 -9.17 13.07 -0.94
C ARG A 42 -8.61 11.91 -0.11
N ASP A 43 -7.44 11.36 -0.49
CA ASP A 43 -6.79 10.29 0.26
C ASP A 43 -6.48 10.74 1.70
N LYS A 44 -5.95 11.96 1.88
CA LYS A 44 -5.73 12.56 3.21
C LYS A 44 -7.02 12.75 4.01
N ALA A 45 -8.11 13.15 3.36
CA ALA A 45 -9.41 13.32 4.02
C ALA A 45 -10.02 11.96 4.44
N HIS A 46 -9.89 10.92 3.62
CA HIS A 46 -10.31 9.57 4.00
C HIS A 46 -9.49 9.00 5.16
N GLU A 47 -8.18 9.23 5.17
CA GLU A 47 -7.32 8.84 6.30
C GLU A 47 -7.74 9.55 7.59
N LEU A 48 -7.98 10.87 7.53
CA LEU A 48 -8.47 11.64 8.66
C LEU A 48 -9.84 11.14 9.16
N ARG A 49 -10.76 10.83 8.24
CA ARG A 49 -12.09 10.28 8.57
C ARG A 49 -11.98 8.98 9.38
N SER A 50 -11.09 8.07 8.98
CA SER A 50 -10.94 6.76 9.63
C SER A 50 -10.59 6.86 11.12
N GLN A 51 -9.99 7.99 11.56
CA GLN A 51 -9.63 8.23 12.95
C GLN A 51 -10.85 8.54 13.85
N PHE A 52 -11.98 8.94 13.25
CA PHE A 52 -13.23 9.28 13.96
C PHE A 52 -14.28 8.18 13.89
N GLU A 53 -14.10 7.16 13.05
CA GLU A 53 -14.97 5.98 13.01
C GLU A 53 -14.66 5.07 14.20
N ASP A 54 -15.65 4.76 15.05
CA ASP A 54 -15.44 3.96 16.27
C ASP A 54 -14.97 2.52 15.94
N SER A 55 -15.62 1.89 14.95
CA SER A 55 -15.17 0.60 14.42
C SER A 55 -15.58 0.42 12.97
N VAL A 56 -14.71 -0.21 12.19
CA VAL A 56 -14.93 -0.52 10.76
C VAL A 56 -14.52 -1.96 10.49
N ILE A 57 -15.34 -2.68 9.74
CA ILE A 57 -15.01 -4.01 9.26
C ILE A 57 -14.99 -3.99 7.74
N TRP A 58 -13.83 -4.30 7.15
CA TRP A 58 -13.68 -4.54 5.72
C TRP A 58 -13.77 -6.01 5.44
N ILE A 59 -14.69 -6.39 4.56
CA ILE A 59 -14.91 -7.78 4.17
C ILE A 59 -14.70 -7.90 2.66
N THR A 60 -13.80 -8.81 2.28
CA THR A 60 -13.57 -9.24 0.90
C THR A 60 -13.78 -10.74 0.80
N PRO A 61 -13.90 -11.34 -0.40
CA PRO A 61 -14.02 -12.80 -0.55
C PRO A 61 -12.88 -13.59 0.10
N SER A 62 -11.70 -12.97 0.23
CA SER A 62 -10.49 -13.62 0.74
C SER A 62 -9.99 -13.06 2.07
N SER A 63 -10.58 -11.97 2.59
CA SER A 63 -10.08 -11.36 3.82
C SER A 63 -11.14 -10.57 4.59
N THR A 64 -10.93 -10.47 5.90
CA THR A 64 -11.70 -9.58 6.78
C THR A 64 -10.72 -8.78 7.64
N LYS A 65 -10.88 -7.46 7.70
CA LYS A 65 -10.07 -6.55 8.51
C LYS A 65 -10.94 -5.79 9.50
N TYR A 66 -10.51 -5.73 10.75
CA TYR A 66 -11.21 -5.08 11.86
C TYR A 66 -10.42 -3.87 12.31
N TYR A 67 -11.02 -2.69 12.22
CA TYR A 67 -10.43 -1.42 12.64
C TYR A 67 -11.16 -0.87 13.86
N LYS A 68 -10.44 -0.18 14.72
CA LYS A 68 -10.98 0.61 15.81
C LYS A 68 -10.29 1.96 15.84
N LYS A 69 -11.05 3.05 15.71
CA LYS A 69 -10.53 4.43 15.64
C LYS A 69 -9.37 4.55 14.63
N GLY A 70 -9.55 4.01 13.43
CA GLY A 70 -8.55 3.98 12.37
C GLY A 70 -7.40 2.98 12.55
N MET A 71 -7.25 2.35 13.71
CA MET A 71 -6.20 1.36 13.96
C MET A 71 -6.66 -0.04 13.54
N LEU A 72 -5.84 -0.76 12.78
CA LEU A 72 -6.11 -2.15 12.39
C LEU A 72 -5.87 -3.07 13.60
N MET A 73 -6.94 -3.58 14.20
CA MET A 73 -6.86 -4.45 15.39
C MET A 73 -6.66 -5.91 15.04
N LYS A 74 -7.26 -6.35 13.94
CA LYS A 74 -7.21 -7.75 13.49
C LYS A 74 -7.35 -7.84 11.98
N SER A 75 -6.66 -8.77 11.36
CA SER A 75 -6.82 -9.17 9.96
C SER A 75 -6.98 -10.68 9.87
N GLU A 76 -7.90 -11.14 9.05
CA GLU A 76 -8.07 -12.56 8.71
C GLU A 76 -8.02 -12.70 7.19
N ALA A 77 -7.13 -13.55 6.69
CA ALA A 77 -7.00 -13.83 5.27
C ALA A 77 -7.17 -15.33 5.01
N LYS A 78 -7.94 -15.68 3.97
CA LYS A 78 -8.15 -17.06 3.55
C LYS A 78 -7.48 -17.31 2.20
N LEU A 79 -6.54 -18.23 2.17
CA LEU A 79 -5.86 -18.65 0.95
C LEU A 79 -5.79 -20.19 0.93
N ASN A 80 -6.28 -20.84 -0.14
CA ASN A 80 -6.24 -22.28 -0.33
C ASN A 80 -6.75 -23.06 0.92
N ASN A 81 -7.90 -22.69 1.45
CA ASN A 81 -8.52 -23.24 2.67
C ASN A 81 -7.70 -23.06 3.97
N LYS A 82 -6.63 -22.31 3.95
CA LYS A 82 -5.89 -21.92 5.16
C LYS A 82 -6.30 -20.51 5.57
N ILE A 83 -6.57 -20.35 6.86
CA ILE A 83 -6.84 -19.03 7.45
C ILE A 83 -5.56 -18.57 8.13
N THR A 84 -5.13 -17.36 7.78
CA THR A 84 -4.09 -16.61 8.49
C THR A 84 -4.76 -15.50 9.26
N THR A 85 -4.54 -15.45 10.57
CA THR A 85 -5.04 -14.41 11.46
C THR A 85 -3.86 -13.60 11.96
N GLU A 86 -3.98 -12.28 11.90
CA GLU A 86 -3.05 -11.30 12.47
C GLU A 86 -3.77 -10.50 13.54
N VAL A 87 -3.17 -10.34 14.70
CA VAL A 87 -3.68 -9.53 15.81
C VAL A 87 -2.62 -8.47 16.13
N TYR A 88 -3.03 -7.21 16.10
CA TYR A 88 -2.17 -6.05 16.24
C TYR A 88 -2.22 -5.51 17.67
N SER A 89 -1.06 -5.20 18.24
CA SER A 89 -0.92 -4.51 19.51
C SER A 89 -0.27 -3.14 19.31
N TYR A 90 -0.61 -2.18 20.16
CA TYR A 90 -0.16 -0.81 20.05
C TYR A 90 0.42 -0.30 21.36
N LEU A 91 1.40 0.59 21.25
CA LEU A 91 1.92 1.39 22.35
C LEU A 91 0.88 2.43 22.78
N PRO A 92 0.97 3.01 23.99
CA PRO A 92 0.07 4.05 24.45
C PRO A 92 -0.02 5.29 23.55
N ASN A 93 1.03 5.55 22.75
CA ASN A 93 1.09 6.64 21.77
C ASN A 93 0.47 6.27 20.40
N GLY A 94 -0.21 5.11 20.29
CA GLY A 94 -0.87 4.64 19.07
C GLY A 94 0.04 3.99 18.04
N LYS A 95 1.34 3.86 18.30
CA LYS A 95 2.28 3.18 17.39
C LYS A 95 2.19 1.66 17.52
N PRO A 96 2.38 0.88 16.45
CA PRO A 96 2.42 -0.56 16.52
C PRO A 96 3.48 -1.05 17.53
N ALA A 97 3.08 -1.93 18.45
CA ALA A 97 4.00 -2.60 19.38
C ALA A 97 4.40 -3.97 18.85
N GLY A 98 3.43 -4.72 18.27
CA GLY A 98 3.67 -6.03 17.73
C GLY A 98 2.48 -6.57 16.94
N ILE A 99 2.74 -7.68 16.25
CA ILE A 99 1.71 -8.44 15.50
C ILE A 99 1.89 -9.91 15.84
N ASP A 100 0.82 -10.53 16.36
CA ASP A 100 0.74 -11.99 16.52
C ASP A 100 0.08 -12.59 15.29
N ILE A 101 0.77 -13.52 14.63
CA ILE A 101 0.35 -14.13 13.37
C ILE A 101 0.15 -15.62 13.60
N THR A 102 -1.05 -16.13 13.26
CA THR A 102 -1.38 -17.55 13.28
C THR A 102 -1.80 -18.02 11.89
N SER A 103 -1.17 -19.06 11.37
CA SER A 103 -1.50 -19.66 10.07
C SER A 103 -1.42 -21.18 10.18
N GLY A 104 -2.57 -21.83 10.34
CA GLY A 104 -2.63 -23.26 10.68
C GLY A 104 -1.87 -23.54 11.98
N ASN A 105 -0.86 -24.42 11.92
CA ASN A 105 -0.03 -24.77 13.07
C ASN A 105 1.16 -23.81 13.31
N MET A 106 1.39 -22.86 12.43
CA MET A 106 2.47 -21.87 12.54
C MET A 106 2.01 -20.69 13.36
N GLN A 107 2.89 -20.21 14.24
CA GLN A 107 2.67 -19.04 15.07
C GLN A 107 3.93 -18.19 15.05
N PHE A 108 3.76 -16.89 14.75
CA PHE A 108 4.82 -15.91 14.67
C PHE A 108 4.46 -14.69 15.51
N HIS A 109 5.48 -14.00 15.98
CA HIS A 109 5.34 -12.68 16.60
C HIS A 109 6.31 -11.72 15.93
N THR A 110 5.83 -10.55 15.52
CA THR A 110 6.62 -9.46 15.00
C THR A 110 6.67 -8.35 16.05
N SER A 111 7.86 -7.92 16.43
CA SER A 111 8.11 -6.79 17.36
C SER A 111 8.64 -5.59 16.58
N PHE A 112 8.20 -4.38 16.97
CA PHE A 112 8.66 -3.11 16.40
C PHE A 112 9.50 -2.35 17.43
N PHE A 113 10.65 -1.80 16.99
CA PHE A 113 11.58 -1.03 17.82
C PHE A 113 11.76 0.36 17.24
N TYR A 114 11.68 1.35 18.11
CA TYR A 114 11.71 2.76 17.74
C TYR A 114 13.01 3.41 18.17
N ASP A 115 13.51 4.36 17.36
CA ASP A 115 14.69 5.17 17.72
C ASP A 115 14.32 6.31 18.69
N ALA A 116 15.31 7.11 19.08
CA ALA A 116 15.12 8.24 19.99
C ALA A 116 14.22 9.36 19.43
N GLN A 117 13.97 9.37 18.12
CA GLN A 117 13.03 10.27 17.45
C GLN A 117 11.69 9.61 17.17
N ASP A 118 11.41 8.46 17.81
CA ASP A 118 10.14 7.78 17.75
C ASP A 118 9.81 7.19 16.35
N ARG A 119 10.84 6.86 15.54
CA ARG A 119 10.73 6.27 14.20
C ARG A 119 11.01 4.77 14.28
N CYS A 120 10.19 3.95 13.61
CA CYS A 120 10.37 2.50 13.60
C CYS A 120 11.67 2.12 12.87
N ALA A 121 12.77 1.96 13.63
CA ALA A 121 14.10 1.68 13.11
C ALA A 121 14.34 0.19 12.87
N GLN A 122 13.67 -0.69 13.61
CA GLN A 122 13.87 -2.13 13.49
C GLN A 122 12.55 -2.89 13.66
N GLU A 123 12.47 -4.05 13.00
CA GLU A 123 11.38 -4.99 13.08
C GLU A 123 11.96 -6.40 13.10
N ILE A 124 11.52 -7.24 14.03
CA ILE A 124 11.98 -8.63 14.16
C ILE A 124 10.79 -9.56 14.23
N GLN A 125 10.77 -10.57 13.38
CA GLN A 125 9.81 -11.65 13.46
C GLN A 125 10.45 -12.94 13.97
N ILE A 126 9.79 -13.56 14.93
CA ILE A 126 10.19 -14.87 15.49
C ILE A 126 9.06 -15.90 15.31
N ASN A 127 9.43 -17.14 15.18
CA ASN A 127 8.51 -18.25 15.39
C ASN A 127 8.31 -18.45 16.90
N THR A 128 7.08 -18.29 17.40
CA THR A 128 6.81 -18.29 18.85
C THR A 128 6.99 -19.66 19.50
N LYS A 129 6.86 -20.76 18.74
CA LYS A 129 7.05 -22.14 19.22
C LYS A 129 8.53 -22.50 19.32
N THR A 130 9.31 -22.18 18.27
CA THR A 130 10.73 -22.58 18.19
C THR A 130 11.66 -21.51 18.73
N LYS A 131 11.14 -20.29 18.99
CA LYS A 131 11.92 -19.09 19.40
C LYS A 131 12.97 -18.68 18.38
N LYS A 132 12.94 -19.21 17.16
CA LYS A 132 13.87 -18.84 16.09
C LYS A 132 13.43 -17.59 15.38
N GLU A 133 14.37 -16.70 15.08
CA GLU A 133 14.15 -15.56 14.20
C GLU A 133 13.78 -16.06 12.80
N ILE A 134 12.86 -15.37 12.14
CA ILE A 134 12.44 -15.60 10.75
C ILE A 134 13.06 -14.53 9.87
N TYR A 135 12.88 -13.27 10.25
CA TYR A 135 13.52 -12.13 9.60
C TYR A 135 13.83 -11.01 10.58
N LYS A 136 14.77 -10.18 10.17
CA LYS A 136 15.10 -8.89 10.77
C LYS A 136 15.05 -7.81 9.69
N ARG A 137 14.38 -6.70 9.98
CA ARG A 137 14.34 -5.50 9.16
C ARG A 137 14.99 -4.34 9.89
N GLU A 138 15.82 -3.58 9.18
CA GLU A 138 16.51 -2.40 9.71
C GLU A 138 16.33 -1.23 8.76
N ARG A 139 16.02 -0.05 9.29
CA ARG A 139 15.81 1.19 8.56
C ARG A 139 16.76 2.28 9.02
N THR A 140 17.26 3.06 8.07
CA THR A 140 17.94 4.31 8.34
C THR A 140 17.08 5.47 7.88
N PHE A 141 17.30 6.65 8.45
CA PHE A 141 16.51 7.83 8.16
C PHE A 141 17.42 8.99 7.75
N ASN A 142 16.95 9.83 6.84
CA ASN A 142 17.62 11.08 6.51
C ASN A 142 17.36 12.16 7.58
N ALA A 143 18.01 13.31 7.45
CA ALA A 143 17.87 14.42 8.40
C ALA A 143 16.43 14.97 8.48
N GLY A 144 15.60 14.81 7.43
CA GLY A 144 14.19 15.20 7.40
C GLY A 144 13.26 14.16 8.02
N GLY A 145 13.77 13.04 8.56
CA GLY A 145 12.99 12.00 9.22
C GLY A 145 12.35 10.97 8.29
N THR A 146 12.51 11.09 6.97
CA THR A 146 12.02 10.07 6.03
C THR A 146 13.01 8.90 5.93
N VAL A 147 12.51 7.69 5.64
CA VAL A 147 13.36 6.51 5.43
C VAL A 147 14.33 6.77 4.28
N GLN A 148 15.62 6.55 4.51
CA GLN A 148 16.68 6.63 3.52
C GLN A 148 17.01 5.25 2.94
N SER A 149 17.12 4.23 3.80
CA SER A 149 17.34 2.85 3.41
C SER A 149 16.58 1.88 4.29
N ASP A 150 16.33 0.69 3.76
CA ASP A 150 15.63 -0.40 4.41
C ASP A 150 16.31 -1.71 4.00
N SER A 151 16.70 -2.53 4.95
CA SER A 151 17.21 -3.88 4.73
C SER A 151 16.34 -4.90 5.42
N LEU A 152 15.91 -5.93 4.71
CA LEU A 152 15.09 -7.04 5.22
C LEU A 152 15.86 -8.33 5.01
N LYS A 153 16.38 -8.92 6.08
CA LYS A 153 17.18 -10.13 6.07
C LYS A 153 16.41 -11.30 6.67
N TYR A 154 16.24 -12.35 5.90
CA TYR A 154 15.64 -13.62 6.32
C TYR A 154 16.71 -14.63 6.73
N THR A 155 16.36 -15.53 7.63
CA THR A 155 17.26 -16.58 8.12
C THR A 155 17.56 -17.67 7.09
N ASP A 156 16.76 -17.80 6.02
CA ASP A 156 17.02 -18.71 4.90
C ASP A 156 18.08 -18.18 3.90
N GLY A 157 18.58 -16.95 4.12
CA GLY A 157 19.57 -16.30 3.26
C GLY A 157 18.99 -15.32 2.25
N LYS A 158 17.67 -15.09 2.26
CA LYS A 158 17.06 -14.02 1.45
C LYS A 158 17.40 -12.66 2.08
N LEU A 159 17.77 -11.68 1.22
CA LEU A 159 18.03 -10.29 1.60
C LEU A 159 17.36 -9.36 0.60
N ILE A 160 16.59 -8.39 1.10
CA ILE A 160 16.00 -7.32 0.30
C ILE A 160 16.58 -5.99 0.78
N LEU A 161 17.16 -5.23 -0.16
CA LEU A 161 17.70 -3.90 0.08
C LEU A 161 16.85 -2.87 -0.67
N ARG A 162 16.45 -1.81 0.04
CA ARG A 162 15.67 -0.70 -0.54
C ARG A 162 16.34 0.63 -0.26
N SER A 163 16.30 1.51 -1.25
CA SER A 163 16.77 2.89 -1.15
C SER A 163 15.64 3.85 -1.50
N TYR A 164 15.60 4.98 -0.79
CA TYR A 164 14.53 5.96 -0.93
C TYR A 164 15.11 7.35 -1.23
N ASN A 165 14.36 8.17 -1.95
CA ASN A 165 14.72 9.56 -2.16
C ASN A 165 14.41 10.42 -0.91
N ARG A 166 14.75 11.72 -0.95
CA ARG A 166 14.49 12.64 0.16
C ARG A 166 13.01 12.82 0.51
N GLN A 167 12.10 12.50 -0.42
CA GLN A 167 10.65 12.56 -0.21
C GLN A 167 10.10 11.23 0.35
N GLY A 168 10.96 10.23 0.63
CA GLY A 168 10.55 8.90 1.11
C GLY A 168 9.99 7.98 0.03
N LYS A 169 10.16 8.30 -1.26
CA LYS A 169 9.73 7.44 -2.37
C LYS A 169 10.80 6.38 -2.64
N LEU A 170 10.39 5.11 -2.80
CA LEU A 170 11.27 3.99 -3.14
C LEU A 170 11.90 4.21 -4.53
N ILE A 171 13.22 4.35 -4.59
CA ILE A 171 13.95 4.55 -5.86
C ILE A 171 14.65 3.30 -6.36
N GLU A 172 15.04 2.39 -5.45
CA GLU A 172 15.68 1.14 -5.82
C GLU A 172 15.29 0.02 -4.86
N GLU A 173 15.05 -1.19 -5.39
CA GLU A 173 14.92 -2.41 -4.62
C GLU A 173 15.80 -3.49 -5.26
N LYS A 174 16.59 -4.20 -4.44
CA LYS A 174 17.41 -5.34 -4.84
C LYS A 174 17.08 -6.54 -3.97
N GLU A 175 16.89 -7.69 -4.58
CA GLU A 175 16.66 -8.95 -3.90
C GLU A 175 17.83 -9.91 -4.14
N TYR A 176 18.29 -10.54 -3.07
CA TYR A 176 19.37 -11.52 -3.06
C TYR A 176 18.93 -12.80 -2.37
N HIS A 177 19.54 -13.92 -2.73
CA HIS A 177 19.51 -15.15 -1.95
C HIS A 177 20.92 -15.73 -1.88
N LYS A 178 21.45 -15.88 -0.67
CA LYS A 178 22.84 -16.36 -0.41
C LYS A 178 23.87 -15.60 -1.28
N ASP A 179 23.80 -14.27 -1.23
CA ASP A 179 24.65 -13.32 -1.95
C ASP A 179 24.51 -13.31 -3.49
N VAL A 180 23.61 -14.12 -4.04
CA VAL A 180 23.26 -14.09 -5.48
C VAL A 180 22.09 -13.13 -5.68
N MET A 181 22.29 -12.12 -6.53
CA MET A 181 21.20 -11.19 -6.90
C MET A 181 20.13 -11.92 -7.71
N LEU A 182 18.86 -11.84 -7.24
CA LEU A 182 17.69 -12.42 -7.89
C LEU A 182 16.93 -11.41 -8.74
N SER A 183 16.91 -10.14 -8.32
CA SER A 183 16.25 -9.07 -9.05
C SER A 183 16.78 -7.71 -8.63
N SER A 184 16.65 -6.74 -9.53
CA SER A 184 16.84 -5.32 -9.23
C SER A 184 15.72 -4.52 -9.91
N THR A 185 15.14 -3.58 -9.17
CA THR A 185 14.10 -2.66 -9.66
C THR A 185 14.52 -1.23 -9.36
N VAL A 186 14.41 -0.35 -10.36
CA VAL A 186 14.67 1.10 -10.22
C VAL A 186 13.42 1.86 -10.62
N HIS A 187 13.02 2.85 -9.80
CA HIS A 187 11.87 3.69 -10.02
C HIS A 187 12.27 5.14 -10.28
N GLN A 188 11.52 5.81 -11.16
CA GLN A 188 11.65 7.24 -11.44
C GLN A 188 10.33 7.93 -11.15
N TYR A 189 10.42 9.15 -10.64
CA TYR A 189 9.29 10.00 -10.25
C TYR A 189 9.40 11.34 -10.94
N ASP A 190 8.25 11.96 -11.23
CA ASP A 190 8.19 13.34 -11.70
C ASP A 190 8.35 14.35 -10.56
N SER A 191 8.23 15.64 -10.88
CA SER A 191 8.33 16.73 -9.92
C SER A 191 7.17 16.77 -8.90
N LYS A 192 6.02 16.15 -9.22
CA LYS A 192 4.87 16.00 -8.33
C LYS A 192 5.00 14.79 -7.41
N GLY A 193 6.01 13.93 -7.62
CA GLY A 193 6.23 12.68 -6.89
C GLY A 193 5.39 11.51 -7.43
N GLU A 194 4.80 11.63 -8.61
CA GLU A 194 4.14 10.50 -9.28
C GLU A 194 5.19 9.59 -9.95
N LYS A 195 5.00 8.28 -9.83
CA LYS A 195 5.92 7.31 -10.40
C LYS A 195 5.73 7.21 -11.92
N VAL A 196 6.70 7.70 -12.69
CA VAL A 196 6.60 7.73 -14.15
C VAL A 196 7.23 6.54 -14.84
N LYS A 197 8.18 5.84 -14.18
CA LYS A 197 8.86 4.69 -14.79
C LYS A 197 9.36 3.71 -13.73
N SER A 198 9.32 2.42 -14.08
CA SER A 198 10.02 1.35 -13.36
C SER A 198 10.82 0.50 -14.34
N GLN A 199 12.04 0.15 -13.95
CA GLN A 199 12.91 -0.77 -14.71
C GLN A 199 13.26 -1.97 -13.84
N TYR A 200 12.99 -3.15 -14.34
CA TYR A 200 13.24 -4.43 -13.69
C TYR A 200 14.34 -5.17 -14.46
N VAL A 201 15.35 -5.62 -13.73
CA VAL A 201 16.41 -6.49 -14.26
C VAL A 201 16.33 -7.82 -13.52
N LEU A 202 16.22 -8.89 -14.27
CA LEU A 202 16.20 -10.26 -13.77
C LEU A 202 17.50 -10.93 -14.18
N PRO A 203 18.40 -11.25 -13.26
CA PRO A 203 19.61 -12.02 -13.58
C PRO A 203 19.24 -13.35 -14.22
N LEU A 204 19.88 -13.67 -15.31
CA LEU A 204 19.60 -14.87 -16.05
C LEU A 204 20.38 -16.06 -15.48
N PRO A 205 19.80 -17.28 -15.43
CA PRO A 205 20.53 -18.49 -15.11
C PRO A 205 21.61 -18.77 -16.15
N LYS A 206 22.53 -19.71 -15.86
CA LYS A 206 23.63 -20.07 -16.79
C LYS A 206 23.14 -20.45 -18.18
N ASN A 207 21.98 -21.10 -18.28
CA ASN A 207 21.36 -21.53 -19.55
C ASN A 207 19.91 -20.99 -19.60
N PRO A 208 19.70 -19.70 -19.94
CA PRO A 208 18.37 -19.11 -19.98
C PRO A 208 17.59 -19.62 -21.19
N LEU A 209 16.28 -19.79 -21.02
CA LEU A 209 15.41 -20.08 -22.17
C LEU A 209 15.25 -18.81 -23.03
N PRO A 210 15.20 -18.95 -24.38
CA PRO A 210 15.00 -17.81 -25.28
C PRO A 210 13.78 -16.94 -24.95
N THR A 211 12.71 -17.54 -24.43
CA THR A 211 11.47 -16.88 -24.05
C THR A 211 11.46 -16.30 -22.63
N GLN A 212 12.56 -16.45 -21.88
CA GLN A 212 12.67 -15.90 -20.54
C GLN A 212 12.84 -14.38 -20.60
N ILE A 213 12.16 -13.65 -19.71
CA ILE A 213 12.27 -12.20 -19.61
C ILE A 213 13.62 -11.85 -18.99
N SER A 214 14.43 -11.04 -19.69
CA SER A 214 15.70 -10.50 -19.21
C SER A 214 15.53 -9.15 -18.53
N SER A 215 14.60 -8.33 -19.04
CA SER A 215 14.25 -7.04 -18.42
C SER A 215 12.81 -6.64 -18.75
N ARG A 216 12.26 -5.75 -17.89
CA ARG A 216 10.96 -5.14 -18.09
C ARG A 216 11.03 -3.66 -17.77
N THR A 217 10.35 -2.86 -18.56
CA THR A 217 10.17 -1.44 -18.28
C THR A 217 8.67 -1.14 -18.24
N ASP A 218 8.20 -0.53 -17.18
CA ASP A 218 6.84 -0.02 -17.04
C ASP A 218 6.86 1.51 -17.09
N VAL A 219 5.97 2.09 -17.90
CA VAL A 219 5.73 3.53 -17.98
C VAL A 219 4.30 3.79 -17.49
N TYR A 220 4.13 4.77 -16.63
CA TYR A 220 2.88 5.11 -15.94
C TYR A 220 2.33 6.42 -16.47
N GLU A 221 1.05 6.46 -16.79
CA GLU A 221 0.34 7.64 -17.29
C GLU A 221 -0.76 8.02 -16.29
N TYR A 222 -0.89 9.31 -15.98
CA TYR A 222 -1.86 9.84 -15.01
C TYR A 222 -2.74 10.88 -15.67
N ASP A 223 -3.96 11.03 -15.15
CA ASP A 223 -4.83 12.13 -15.54
C ASP A 223 -4.42 13.44 -14.84
N LYS A 224 -5.13 14.52 -15.18
CA LYS A 224 -4.88 15.86 -14.61
C LYS A 224 -5.13 15.93 -13.09
N TYR A 225 -5.85 14.97 -12.51
CA TYR A 225 -6.16 14.90 -11.08
C TYR A 225 -5.21 13.97 -10.30
N GLY A 226 -4.23 13.34 -10.97
CA GLY A 226 -3.23 12.44 -10.35
C GLY A 226 -3.69 10.99 -10.25
N TYR A 227 -4.77 10.59 -10.93
CA TYR A 227 -5.18 9.19 -10.98
C TYR A 227 -4.41 8.44 -12.08
N LEU A 228 -3.87 7.27 -11.73
CA LEU A 228 -3.17 6.40 -12.67
C LEU A 228 -4.17 5.85 -13.70
N THR A 229 -4.02 6.24 -14.96
CA THR A 229 -4.95 5.84 -16.04
C THR A 229 -4.43 4.69 -16.88
N LYS A 230 -3.09 4.53 -16.97
CA LYS A 230 -2.50 3.50 -17.81
C LYS A 230 -1.10 3.09 -17.34
N ILE A 231 -0.77 1.82 -17.54
CA ILE A 231 0.60 1.29 -17.46
C ILE A 231 0.94 0.65 -18.81
N VAL A 232 2.06 1.05 -19.39
CA VAL A 232 2.64 0.39 -20.59
C VAL A 232 3.84 -0.39 -20.15
N SER A 233 3.77 -1.73 -20.25
CA SER A 233 4.86 -2.65 -19.92
C SER A 233 5.57 -3.10 -21.19
N THR A 234 6.88 -2.88 -21.26
CA THR A 234 7.76 -3.41 -22.30
C THR A 234 8.66 -4.47 -21.70
N GLN A 235 8.58 -5.70 -22.20
CA GLN A 235 9.41 -6.82 -21.79
C GLN A 235 10.43 -7.12 -22.90
N ILE A 236 11.68 -7.36 -22.52
CA ILE A 236 12.74 -7.85 -23.43
C ILE A 236 13.03 -9.28 -23.03
N LEU A 237 12.97 -10.19 -23.99
CA LEU A 237 13.30 -11.60 -23.79
C LEU A 237 14.80 -11.84 -24.05
N VAL A 238 15.29 -13.01 -23.66
CA VAL A 238 16.68 -13.42 -23.90
C VAL A 238 17.04 -13.44 -25.39
N ASN A 239 16.09 -13.80 -26.25
CA ASN A 239 16.25 -13.77 -27.71
C ASN A 239 16.11 -12.36 -28.32
N ASN A 240 16.07 -11.30 -27.50
CA ASN A 240 15.83 -9.91 -27.88
C ASN A 240 14.43 -9.63 -28.45
N GLU A 241 13.50 -10.57 -28.38
CA GLU A 241 12.10 -10.30 -28.70
C GLU A 241 11.52 -9.27 -27.71
N LYS A 242 10.79 -8.31 -28.25
CA LYS A 242 10.12 -7.26 -27.46
C LYS A 242 8.62 -7.56 -27.41
N ARG A 243 8.06 -7.59 -26.18
CA ARG A 243 6.62 -7.70 -25.93
C ARG A 243 6.11 -6.44 -25.24
N ILE A 244 4.98 -5.91 -25.73
CA ILE A 244 4.36 -4.72 -25.16
C ILE A 244 2.95 -5.09 -24.71
N CYS A 245 2.60 -4.72 -23.48
CA CYS A 245 1.29 -4.89 -22.89
C CYS A 245 0.84 -3.56 -22.27
N SER A 246 -0.44 -3.23 -22.36
CA SER A 246 -1.03 -2.06 -21.71
C SER A 246 -2.12 -2.50 -20.75
N GLN A 247 -2.12 -1.89 -19.56
CA GLN A 247 -3.17 -2.03 -18.56
C GLN A 247 -3.82 -0.66 -18.37
N TYR A 248 -5.13 -0.60 -18.36
CA TYR A 248 -5.91 0.63 -18.20
C TYR A 248 -6.66 0.60 -16.87
N PHE A 249 -6.85 1.78 -16.27
CA PHE A 249 -7.56 1.96 -15.02
C PHE A 249 -8.67 2.99 -15.23
N MET A 250 -9.83 2.73 -14.65
CA MET A 250 -10.99 3.61 -14.69
C MET A 250 -11.33 4.06 -13.28
N TYR A 251 -11.91 5.25 -13.18
CA TYR A 251 -12.33 5.83 -11.92
C TYR A 251 -13.74 6.39 -12.07
N ASP A 252 -14.54 6.34 -11.00
CA ASP A 252 -15.83 6.98 -10.91
C ASP A 252 -15.70 8.49 -10.65
N GLU A 253 -16.84 9.18 -10.59
CA GLU A 253 -16.89 10.62 -10.31
C GLU A 253 -16.36 10.99 -8.91
N TYR A 254 -16.29 10.02 -7.99
CA TYR A 254 -15.77 10.18 -6.63
C TYR A 254 -14.28 9.80 -6.52
N GLY A 255 -13.63 9.42 -7.63
CA GLY A 255 -12.22 9.05 -7.67
C GLY A 255 -11.91 7.64 -7.16
N ASN A 256 -12.91 6.79 -6.94
CA ASN A 256 -12.67 5.39 -6.62
C ASN A 256 -12.28 4.63 -7.88
N GLN A 257 -11.25 3.80 -7.80
CA GLN A 257 -10.94 2.90 -8.90
C GLN A 257 -12.07 1.88 -9.06
N ILE A 258 -12.60 1.79 -10.26
CA ILE A 258 -13.72 0.89 -10.60
C ILE A 258 -13.25 -0.19 -11.57
N ASP A 259 -13.95 -1.32 -11.51
CA ASP A 259 -13.85 -2.42 -12.46
C ASP A 259 -15.16 -2.51 -13.24
N SER A 260 -15.10 -2.62 -14.57
CA SER A 260 -16.27 -2.72 -15.45
C SER A 260 -17.19 -3.89 -15.10
N ASP A 261 -16.64 -4.95 -14.49
CA ASP A 261 -17.36 -6.18 -14.15
C ASP A 261 -17.92 -6.20 -12.73
N MET A 262 -17.88 -5.06 -12.03
CA MET A 262 -18.39 -4.91 -10.65
C MET A 262 -19.55 -3.92 -10.59
N TYR A 263 -20.47 -4.17 -9.64
CA TYR A 263 -21.44 -3.19 -9.14
C TYR A 263 -20.91 -2.58 -7.86
N TYR A 264 -21.13 -1.26 -7.68
CA TYR A 264 -20.68 -0.50 -6.52
C TYR A 264 -21.86 0.11 -5.79
N GLU A 265 -21.85 0.03 -4.46
CA GLU A 265 -22.74 0.77 -3.55
C GLU A 265 -21.87 1.78 -2.78
N TYR A 266 -22.37 3.01 -2.65
CA TYR A 266 -21.61 4.13 -2.09
C TYR A 266 -22.26 4.63 -0.80
N ASP A 267 -21.45 5.17 0.10
CA ASP A 267 -21.92 5.96 1.23
C ASP A 267 -22.21 7.41 0.80
N GLN A 268 -22.64 8.23 1.75
CA GLN A 268 -22.98 9.64 1.51
C GLN A 268 -21.80 10.52 1.08
N THR A 269 -20.57 10.04 1.23
CA THR A 269 -19.34 10.75 0.80
C THR A 269 -18.84 10.30 -0.57
N GLY A 270 -19.57 9.40 -1.25
CA GLY A 270 -19.13 8.82 -2.52
C GLY A 270 -18.03 7.76 -2.38
N GLN A 271 -17.70 7.31 -1.16
CA GLN A 271 -16.83 6.16 -0.98
C GLN A 271 -17.65 4.87 -1.16
N TRP A 272 -17.15 3.93 -1.96
CA TRP A 272 -17.84 2.64 -2.07
C TRP A 272 -17.77 1.87 -0.74
N ILE A 273 -18.91 1.32 -0.34
CA ILE A 273 -19.07 0.50 0.87
C ILE A 273 -19.28 -0.98 0.54
N ARG A 274 -19.73 -1.26 -0.67
CA ARG A 274 -19.86 -2.62 -1.20
C ARG A 274 -19.54 -2.63 -2.69
N LYS A 275 -18.85 -3.67 -3.15
CA LYS A 275 -18.74 -4.00 -4.58
C LYS A 275 -19.02 -5.48 -4.77
N THR A 276 -19.79 -5.81 -5.82
CA THR A 276 -20.27 -7.17 -6.12
C THR A 276 -20.01 -7.48 -7.57
N ALA A 277 -19.45 -8.65 -7.88
CA ALA A 277 -19.21 -9.06 -9.26
C ALA A 277 -20.52 -9.28 -10.00
N LYS A 278 -20.63 -8.71 -11.22
CA LYS A 278 -21.83 -8.81 -12.08
C LYS A 278 -22.20 -10.24 -12.41
N ASN A 279 -21.20 -11.09 -12.63
CA ASN A 279 -21.38 -12.47 -13.07
C ASN A 279 -21.32 -13.49 -11.91
N ASN A 280 -20.99 -13.07 -10.70
CA ASN A 280 -20.96 -13.92 -9.52
C ASN A 280 -21.23 -13.10 -8.25
N PRO A 281 -22.49 -13.00 -7.78
CA PRO A 281 -22.86 -12.21 -6.60
C PRO A 281 -22.20 -12.67 -5.28
N GLU A 282 -21.65 -13.90 -5.24
CA GLU A 282 -20.91 -14.39 -4.06
C GLU A 282 -19.57 -13.68 -3.91
N ILE A 283 -19.02 -13.09 -4.98
CA ILE A 283 -17.83 -12.27 -4.95
C ILE A 283 -18.23 -10.85 -4.55
N THR A 284 -18.20 -10.60 -3.24
CA THR A 284 -18.59 -9.31 -2.65
C THR A 284 -17.48 -8.81 -1.74
N GLU A 285 -17.13 -7.53 -1.87
CA GLU A 285 -16.30 -6.81 -0.91
C GLU A 285 -17.18 -5.74 -0.25
N GLN A 286 -17.08 -5.58 1.08
CA GLN A 286 -17.88 -4.59 1.79
C GLN A 286 -17.12 -3.96 2.95
N LYS A 287 -17.50 -2.71 3.26
CA LYS A 287 -17.11 -1.97 4.45
C LYS A 287 -18.31 -1.83 5.36
N VAL A 288 -18.21 -2.27 6.60
CA VAL A 288 -19.24 -2.11 7.63
C VAL A 288 -18.72 -1.18 8.71
N VAL A 289 -19.38 -0.05 8.90
CA VAL A 289 -19.10 0.92 9.99
C VAL A 289 -20.10 0.65 11.12
N LYS A 290 -19.59 0.49 12.36
CA LYS A 290 -20.42 0.26 13.55
C LYS A 290 -20.28 1.41 14.54
#